data_a40a100aab7943252a59d65de84c9de0
#
_entry.id   a40a100aab7943252a59d65de84c9de0
#
_cell.length_a   1.000
_cell.length_b   1.000
_cell.length_c   1.000
_cell.angle_alpha   90.00
_cell.angle_beta   90.00
_cell.angle_gamma   90.00
#
_symmetry.space_group_name_H-M   'P 1'
#
loop_
_entity.id
_entity.type
_entity.pdbx_description
1 polymer ?
#
loop_
_entity_poly.entity_id
_entity_poly.type
_entity_poly.pdbx_seq_one_letter_code
_entity_poly.pdbx_strand_id
1 'polypeptide(L)'
;METVNISDLVREGAVHGDVYTDEDIFQIEMKKIFENTWVYVAHESEIANSGDYKTTVIGSNPLIVTRDSDTDEIHVVLNRCRHRAATVCQQEQGNANYFRCAYHGWTYSNNGDLTGMPFQDGYDEKFDRCKMGLIKVPRVGVYQGFIFASLSEDVPSLEEHLGYARQYIDYVVNTGPDGIALNAGVHKYSFDGNWKLQVENTIDPYHLSVTHRSFFNLIANKTGKRINFSKMHKNEKIRDLGNGHSLYELDGDLGIGALPFNLIIFPNLGFVGSQVRVTRPISVNKTHVSLYPIMLKGVSVEENANRLRKHEGFYGPAGFGTVDDLEVGFDRVMEGLNANANGAEWLEISRGMNREEIDEDGIITATSSDEVSARALYKEWKRLMVKEY
;
A
#
# COMPACT_ATOMS: atom_id res chain seq x y z
N MET A 1 27.12 -4.06 -20.31
CA MET A 1 25.65 -4.03 -20.26
C MET A 1 25.23 -2.69 -20.81
N GLU A 2 24.41 -2.66 -21.84
CA GLU A 2 23.78 -1.41 -22.27
C GLU A 2 22.92 -0.93 -21.11
N THR A 3 23.08 0.33 -20.72
CA THR A 3 22.25 0.95 -19.69
C THR A 3 20.82 1.00 -20.22
N VAL A 4 19.94 0.18 -19.65
CA VAL A 4 18.53 0.18 -20.01
C VAL A 4 17.97 1.58 -19.73
N ASN A 5 17.49 2.23 -20.79
CA ASN A 5 16.86 3.55 -20.64
C ASN A 5 15.46 3.35 -20.02
N ILE A 6 15.31 3.70 -18.77
CA ILE A 6 14.05 3.55 -18.02
C ILE A 6 12.84 4.17 -18.76
N SER A 7 13.08 5.26 -19.52
CA SER A 7 12.01 5.92 -20.29
C SER A 7 11.40 5.03 -21.37
N ASP A 8 12.13 4.03 -21.82
CA ASP A 8 11.73 3.14 -22.92
C ASP A 8 11.01 1.88 -22.43
N LEU A 9 11.00 1.61 -21.11
CA LEU A 9 10.39 0.42 -20.52
C LEU A 9 8.85 0.48 -20.44
N VAL A 10 8.28 1.66 -20.59
CA VAL A 10 6.83 1.87 -20.62
C VAL A 10 6.46 2.61 -21.90
N ARG A 11 5.65 1.96 -22.74
CA ARG A 11 5.10 2.49 -23.98
C ARG A 11 3.60 2.65 -23.88
N GLU A 12 2.99 3.30 -24.83
CA GLU A 12 1.55 3.36 -24.95
C GLU A 12 1.00 1.92 -25.09
N GLY A 13 0.20 1.48 -24.10
CA GLY A 13 -0.40 0.15 -24.08
C GLY A 13 0.53 -1.04 -23.80
N ALA A 14 1.81 -0.83 -23.43
CA ALA A 14 2.71 -1.93 -23.14
C ALA A 14 3.75 -1.59 -22.06
N VAL A 15 4.16 -2.60 -21.30
CA VAL A 15 5.21 -2.51 -20.28
C VAL A 15 6.25 -3.61 -20.48
N HIS A 16 7.52 -3.29 -20.32
CA HIS A 16 8.61 -4.26 -20.46
C HIS A 16 8.71 -5.16 -19.22
N GLY A 17 9.01 -6.44 -19.41
CA GLY A 17 9.13 -7.42 -18.33
C GLY A 17 10.19 -7.08 -17.28
N ASP A 18 11.28 -6.39 -17.67
CA ASP A 18 12.34 -5.95 -16.77
C ASP A 18 11.82 -5.05 -15.63
N VAL A 19 10.72 -4.36 -15.85
CA VAL A 19 10.06 -3.57 -14.79
C VAL A 19 9.72 -4.42 -13.56
N TYR A 20 9.55 -5.74 -13.75
CA TYR A 20 9.23 -6.66 -12.65
C TYR A 20 10.43 -7.50 -12.18
N THR A 21 11.45 -7.67 -13.01
CA THR A 21 12.51 -8.68 -12.78
C THR A 21 13.90 -8.12 -12.59
N ASP A 22 14.14 -6.86 -13.00
CA ASP A 22 15.46 -6.24 -12.91
C ASP A 22 15.71 -5.65 -11.51
N GLU A 23 16.82 -6.08 -10.88
CA GLU A 23 17.20 -5.65 -9.54
C GLU A 23 17.61 -4.17 -9.49
N ASP A 24 18.27 -3.65 -10.52
CA ASP A 24 18.71 -2.25 -10.56
C ASP A 24 17.51 -1.32 -10.68
N ILE A 25 16.51 -1.70 -11.49
CA ILE A 25 15.23 -0.98 -11.59
C ILE A 25 14.55 -0.98 -10.22
N PHE A 26 14.49 -2.13 -9.55
CA PHE A 26 13.90 -2.21 -8.21
C PHE A 26 14.60 -1.28 -7.22
N GLN A 27 15.93 -1.22 -7.23
CA GLN A 27 16.67 -0.31 -6.33
C GLN A 27 16.39 1.17 -6.65
N ILE A 28 16.18 1.51 -7.93
CA ILE A 28 15.77 2.86 -8.33
C ILE A 28 14.33 3.16 -7.88
N GLU A 29 13.40 2.19 -7.97
CA GLU A 29 12.03 2.33 -7.44
C GLU A 29 12.03 2.66 -5.95
N MET A 30 12.86 1.96 -5.14
CA MET A 30 12.95 2.24 -3.70
C MET A 30 13.31 3.69 -3.43
N LYS A 31 14.22 4.26 -4.21
CA LYS A 31 14.64 5.66 -4.08
C LYS A 31 13.63 6.63 -4.68
N LYS A 32 13.26 6.44 -5.96
CA LYS A 32 12.48 7.42 -6.71
C LYS A 32 10.99 7.38 -6.40
N ILE A 33 10.45 6.22 -6.06
CA ILE A 33 9.05 6.06 -5.72
C ILE A 33 8.88 6.11 -4.20
N PHE A 34 9.38 5.10 -3.49
CA PHE A 34 9.08 4.96 -2.06
C PHE A 34 9.68 6.08 -1.18
N GLU A 35 10.89 6.55 -1.46
CA GLU A 35 11.49 7.62 -0.68
C GLU A 35 11.01 9.03 -1.07
N ASN A 36 10.47 9.20 -2.28
CA ASN A 36 10.14 10.50 -2.87
C ASN A 36 8.65 10.69 -3.22
N THR A 37 7.76 9.88 -2.65
CA THR A 37 6.31 10.09 -2.67
C THR A 37 5.73 9.98 -1.25
N TRP A 38 4.42 10.19 -1.12
CA TRP A 38 3.71 9.88 0.10
C TRP A 38 3.43 8.38 0.18
N VAL A 39 3.87 7.77 1.27
CA VAL A 39 3.68 6.33 1.55
C VAL A 39 2.83 6.19 2.80
N TYR A 40 1.79 5.36 2.76
CA TYR A 40 1.00 5.03 3.94
C TYR A 40 1.85 4.25 4.95
N VAL A 41 1.81 4.66 6.21
CA VAL A 41 2.65 4.09 7.27
C VAL A 41 1.85 3.52 8.45
N ALA A 42 0.71 4.12 8.81
CA ALA A 42 -0.15 3.65 9.90
C ALA A 42 -1.54 4.31 9.83
N HIS A 43 -2.46 3.82 10.65
CA HIS A 43 -3.71 4.50 10.96
C HIS A 43 -3.72 4.95 12.43
N GLU A 44 -4.31 6.09 12.74
CA GLU A 44 -4.36 6.64 14.11
C GLU A 44 -4.92 5.65 15.14
N SER A 45 -5.86 4.77 14.74
CA SER A 45 -6.40 3.75 15.64
C SER A 45 -5.39 2.67 16.06
N GLU A 46 -4.24 2.56 15.38
CA GLU A 46 -3.18 1.62 15.76
C GLU A 46 -2.21 2.22 16.80
N ILE A 47 -2.27 3.55 16.96
CA ILE A 47 -1.51 4.34 17.95
C ILE A 47 -2.47 5.30 18.67
N ALA A 48 -3.57 4.77 19.23
CA ALA A 48 -4.68 5.55 19.71
C ALA A 48 -4.42 6.30 21.03
N ASN A 49 -3.50 5.80 21.84
CA ASN A 49 -3.20 6.35 23.16
C ASN A 49 -1.84 7.02 23.19
N SER A 50 -1.69 7.98 24.08
CA SER A 50 -0.41 8.62 24.40
C SER A 50 0.67 7.57 24.70
N GLY A 51 1.82 7.67 24.07
CA GLY A 51 2.93 6.72 24.15
C GLY A 51 2.81 5.49 23.23
N ASP A 52 1.70 5.30 22.52
CA ASP A 52 1.57 4.21 21.56
C ASP A 52 2.54 4.39 20.39
N TYR A 53 3.04 3.25 19.90
CA TYR A 53 3.90 3.22 18.73
C TYR A 53 3.64 2.02 17.84
N LYS A 54 4.03 2.18 16.57
CA LYS A 54 4.05 1.12 15.56
C LYS A 54 5.35 1.19 14.75
N THR A 55 6.01 0.04 14.53
CA THR A 55 7.12 -0.02 13.57
C THR A 55 6.60 -0.32 12.17
N THR A 56 7.21 0.32 11.18
CA THR A 56 6.87 0.17 9.76
C THR A 56 8.11 0.44 8.89
N VAL A 57 7.93 0.55 7.57
CA VAL A 57 9.02 0.87 6.65
C VAL A 57 8.53 1.76 5.52
N ILE A 58 9.44 2.56 4.96
CA ILE A 58 9.30 3.20 3.64
C ILE A 58 10.46 2.71 2.77
N GLY A 59 10.15 1.99 1.69
CA GLY A 59 11.18 1.31 0.91
C GLY A 59 12.03 0.39 1.79
N SER A 60 13.33 0.65 1.86
CA SER A 60 14.27 -0.07 2.73
C SER A 60 14.47 0.57 4.11
N ASN A 61 13.81 1.69 4.41
CA ASN A 61 14.05 2.48 5.60
C ASN A 61 13.11 2.08 6.74
N PRO A 62 13.61 1.50 7.85
CA PRO A 62 12.79 1.15 9.00
C PRO A 62 12.38 2.43 9.76
N LEU A 63 11.11 2.50 10.16
CA LEU A 63 10.49 3.62 10.82
C LEU A 63 9.82 3.23 12.14
N ILE A 64 9.64 4.20 13.01
CA ILE A 64 8.73 4.14 14.16
C ILE A 64 7.73 5.29 13.96
N VAL A 65 6.45 4.96 13.98
CA VAL A 65 5.34 5.92 14.09
C VAL A 65 4.91 5.94 15.54
N THR A 66 4.87 7.11 16.15
CA THR A 66 4.57 7.26 17.59
C THR A 66 3.50 8.32 17.81
N ARG A 67 2.72 8.15 18.87
CA ARG A 67 1.96 9.23 19.48
C ARG A 67 2.72 9.72 20.71
N ASP A 68 3.16 10.98 20.66
CA ASP A 68 3.97 11.56 21.72
C ASP A 68 3.26 11.49 23.08
N SER A 69 4.00 11.09 24.14
CA SER A 69 3.43 10.91 25.48
C SER A 69 3.08 12.21 26.19
N ASP A 70 3.67 13.32 25.76
CA ASP A 70 3.52 14.62 26.41
C ASP A 70 2.60 15.57 25.61
N THR A 71 2.72 15.55 24.27
CA THR A 71 2.02 16.49 23.38
C THR A 71 0.85 15.87 22.63
N ASP A 72 0.75 14.53 22.60
CA ASP A 72 -0.20 13.74 21.80
C ASP A 72 0.00 13.88 20.27
N GLU A 73 1.07 14.53 19.83
CA GLU A 73 1.41 14.68 18.42
C GLU A 73 1.91 13.36 17.81
N ILE A 74 1.69 13.21 16.51
CA ILE A 74 2.19 12.05 15.76
C ILE A 74 3.57 12.38 15.21
N HIS A 75 4.55 11.54 15.55
CA HIS A 75 5.89 11.59 14.98
C HIS A 75 6.20 10.33 14.16
N VAL A 76 6.98 10.53 13.10
CA VAL A 76 7.56 9.44 12.32
C VAL A 76 9.08 9.65 12.30
N VAL A 77 9.79 8.66 12.84
CA VAL A 77 11.26 8.74 12.96
C VAL A 77 11.91 7.49 12.35
N LEU A 78 13.15 7.63 11.87
CA LEU A 78 13.94 6.47 11.44
C LEU A 78 14.23 5.58 12.65
N ASN A 79 13.89 4.30 12.55
CA ASN A 79 14.20 3.28 13.54
C ASN A 79 15.69 2.88 13.45
N ARG A 80 16.57 3.87 13.65
CA ARG A 80 18.01 3.72 13.46
C ARG A 80 18.80 4.56 14.46
N CYS A 81 19.46 3.90 15.41
CA CYS A 81 20.30 4.56 16.40
C CYS A 81 21.36 5.45 15.76
N ARG A 82 21.50 6.67 16.24
CA ARG A 82 22.48 7.65 15.72
C ARG A 82 23.91 7.28 16.05
N HIS A 83 24.15 6.37 17.01
CA HIS A 83 25.48 5.92 17.35
C HIS A 83 26.08 5.01 16.27
N ARG A 84 25.54 3.78 16.10
CA ARG A 84 26.07 2.76 15.20
C ARG A 84 24.98 1.98 14.46
N ALA A 85 23.92 2.69 14.07
CA ALA A 85 22.88 2.27 13.16
C ALA A 85 22.00 1.07 13.57
N ALA A 86 22.14 0.50 14.78
CA ALA A 86 21.25 -0.55 15.24
C ALA A 86 19.80 -0.03 15.30
N THR A 87 18.81 -0.88 14.96
CA THR A 87 17.40 -0.56 15.19
C THR A 87 17.15 -0.42 16.70
N VAL A 88 16.39 0.60 17.09
CA VAL A 88 16.13 0.89 18.50
C VAL A 88 14.87 0.21 19.02
N CYS A 89 13.89 -0.03 18.15
CA CYS A 89 12.65 -0.74 18.43
C CYS A 89 12.50 -1.96 17.52
N GLN A 90 12.25 -3.14 18.11
CA GLN A 90 12.05 -4.40 17.37
C GLN A 90 10.60 -4.91 17.45
N GLN A 91 9.81 -4.39 18.39
CA GLN A 91 8.41 -4.78 18.54
C GLN A 91 7.58 -4.10 17.44
N GLU A 92 6.62 -4.81 16.88
CA GLU A 92 5.76 -4.27 15.82
C GLU A 92 4.89 -3.11 16.32
N GLN A 93 4.41 -3.20 17.56
CA GLN A 93 3.58 -2.18 18.21
C GLN A 93 3.67 -2.31 19.74
N GLY A 94 3.34 -1.24 20.43
CA GLY A 94 3.31 -1.21 21.89
C GLY A 94 3.08 0.19 22.41
N ASN A 95 3.29 0.36 23.72
CA ASN A 95 3.25 1.66 24.40
C ASN A 95 4.56 1.87 25.14
N ALA A 96 5.26 2.96 24.89
CA ALA A 96 6.54 3.30 25.50
C ALA A 96 6.85 4.80 25.40
N ASN A 97 7.34 5.37 26.50
CA ASN A 97 7.80 6.75 26.51
C ASN A 97 9.24 6.89 25.98
N TYR A 98 9.99 5.79 25.94
CA TYR A 98 11.40 5.79 25.55
C TYR A 98 11.75 4.54 24.74
N PHE A 99 12.66 4.70 23.78
CA PHE A 99 13.30 3.60 23.04
C PHE A 99 14.76 3.52 23.43
N ARG A 100 15.19 2.39 23.99
CA ARG A 100 16.59 2.15 24.36
C ARG A 100 17.27 1.24 23.37
N CYS A 101 18.32 1.73 22.73
CA CYS A 101 19.12 0.93 21.82
C CYS A 101 19.79 -0.24 22.58
N ALA A 102 19.55 -1.46 22.12
CA ALA A 102 20.07 -2.67 22.76
C ALA A 102 21.59 -2.81 22.64
N TYR A 103 22.23 -2.06 21.72
CA TYR A 103 23.67 -2.18 21.48
C TYR A 103 24.50 -1.45 22.53
N HIS A 104 24.27 -0.14 22.75
CA HIS A 104 25.08 0.66 23.68
C HIS A 104 24.22 1.51 24.64
N GLY A 105 22.95 1.22 24.76
CA GLY A 105 22.07 1.86 25.74
C GLY A 105 21.69 3.32 25.47
N TRP A 106 21.96 3.86 24.26
CA TRP A 106 21.43 5.17 23.90
C TRP A 106 19.92 5.15 23.97
N THR A 107 19.33 6.13 24.65
CA THR A 107 17.91 6.17 24.95
C THR A 107 17.32 7.41 24.31
N TYR A 108 16.23 7.22 23.60
CA TYR A 108 15.48 8.25 22.89
C TYR A 108 14.07 8.33 23.46
N SER A 109 13.52 9.53 23.62
CA SER A 109 12.10 9.71 23.86
C SER A 109 11.28 9.25 22.65
N ASN A 110 9.99 9.08 22.81
CA ASN A 110 9.15 8.62 21.72
C ASN A 110 8.95 9.65 20.60
N ASN A 111 9.26 10.94 20.82
CA ASN A 111 9.38 11.95 19.78
C ASN A 111 10.74 11.94 19.04
N GLY A 112 11.66 11.06 19.45
CA GLY A 112 12.95 10.82 18.82
C GLY A 112 14.14 11.56 19.44
N ASP A 113 13.97 12.42 20.46
CA ASP A 113 15.06 13.17 21.06
C ASP A 113 15.98 12.28 21.91
N LEU A 114 17.31 12.49 21.86
CA LEU A 114 18.26 11.74 22.68
C LEU A 114 18.18 12.19 24.14
N THR A 115 17.65 11.33 24.99
CA THR A 115 17.45 11.62 26.42
C THR A 115 18.54 11.04 27.32
N GLY A 116 19.20 9.96 26.91
CA GLY A 116 20.25 9.31 27.69
C GLY A 116 21.30 8.62 26.85
N MET A 117 22.55 8.65 27.33
CA MET A 117 23.62 7.84 26.79
C MET A 117 24.60 7.47 27.92
N PRO A 118 25.05 6.20 28.00
CA PRO A 118 26.05 5.77 28.98
C PRO A 118 27.41 6.41 28.70
N PHE A 119 28.20 6.61 29.77
CA PHE A 119 29.59 7.06 29.69
C PHE A 119 29.74 8.35 28.86
N GLN A 120 28.95 9.37 29.16
CA GLN A 120 28.95 10.68 28.46
C GLN A 120 30.28 11.43 28.54
N ASP A 121 31.04 11.21 29.59
CA ASP A 121 32.36 11.76 29.84
C ASP A 121 33.43 11.31 28.83
N GLY A 122 33.16 10.30 28.05
CA GLY A 122 34.00 9.88 26.93
C GLY A 122 33.90 10.74 25.66
N TYR A 123 32.97 11.70 25.61
CA TYR A 123 32.80 12.62 24.49
C TYR A 123 33.37 13.99 24.81
N ASP A 124 33.98 14.62 23.82
CA ASP A 124 34.56 15.97 23.97
C ASP A 124 33.46 17.08 23.81
N GLU A 125 33.90 18.34 24.03
CA GLU A 125 33.04 19.51 23.97
C GLU A 125 32.46 19.79 22.56
N LYS A 126 32.98 19.15 21.51
CA LYS A 126 32.48 19.29 20.14
C LYS A 126 31.29 18.36 19.87
N PHE A 127 31.04 17.38 20.73
CA PHE A 127 29.90 16.47 20.58
C PHE A 127 28.60 17.18 20.93
N ASP A 128 27.81 17.46 19.90
CA ASP A 128 26.51 18.10 20.06
C ASP A 128 25.42 17.05 20.26
N ARG A 129 25.08 16.76 21.51
CA ARG A 129 24.06 15.82 21.91
C ARG A 129 22.68 16.16 21.32
N CYS A 130 22.35 17.44 21.17
CA CYS A 130 21.03 17.84 20.64
C CYS A 130 20.84 17.45 19.18
N LYS A 131 21.92 17.22 18.43
CA LYS A 131 21.87 16.73 17.04
C LYS A 131 21.85 15.21 16.92
N MET A 132 21.85 14.48 18.04
CA MET A 132 21.93 13.03 18.08
C MET A 132 20.58 12.34 18.35
N GLY A 133 19.47 13.05 18.21
CA GLY A 133 18.12 12.47 18.17
C GLY A 133 17.94 11.54 16.96
N LEU A 134 16.92 10.67 17.00
CA LEU A 134 16.51 9.90 15.82
C LEU A 134 16.14 10.86 14.69
N ILE A 135 16.43 10.48 13.46
CA ILE A 135 16.11 11.33 12.30
C ILE A 135 14.60 11.35 12.14
N LYS A 136 14.01 12.53 12.22
CA LYS A 136 12.58 12.76 11.95
C LYS A 136 12.35 12.71 10.45
N VAL A 137 11.26 12.06 10.04
CA VAL A 137 10.85 12.04 8.64
C VAL A 137 10.39 13.44 8.24
N PRO A 138 10.86 14.00 7.12
CA PRO A 138 10.65 15.40 6.80
C PRO A 138 9.19 15.78 6.54
N ARG A 139 8.42 14.86 5.98
CA ARG A 139 7.00 15.10 5.69
C ARG A 139 6.14 14.02 6.32
N VAL A 140 5.23 14.44 7.19
CA VAL A 140 4.19 13.60 7.81
C VAL A 140 2.86 14.30 7.61
N GLY A 141 1.84 13.57 7.16
CA GLY A 141 0.50 14.08 6.96
C GLY A 141 -0.54 13.06 7.39
N VAL A 142 -1.67 13.54 7.89
CA VAL A 142 -2.79 12.70 8.31
C VAL A 142 -4.02 13.12 7.52
N TYR A 143 -4.69 12.15 6.91
CA TYR A 143 -5.97 12.35 6.25
C TYR A 143 -6.97 11.30 6.72
N GLN A 144 -8.04 11.73 7.39
CA GLN A 144 -9.10 10.84 7.92
C GLN A 144 -8.55 9.69 8.81
N GLY A 145 -7.51 9.97 9.59
CA GLY A 145 -6.84 8.98 10.44
C GLY A 145 -5.78 8.13 9.73
N PHE A 146 -5.66 8.19 8.39
CA PHE A 146 -4.60 7.55 7.62
C PHE A 146 -3.34 8.41 7.66
N ILE A 147 -2.25 7.85 8.21
CA ILE A 147 -0.97 8.53 8.37
C ILE A 147 -0.09 8.18 7.16
N PHE A 148 0.35 9.22 6.47
CA PHE A 148 1.30 9.13 5.37
C PHE A 148 2.60 9.85 5.73
N ALA A 149 3.70 9.38 5.16
CA ALA A 149 4.99 10.00 5.34
C ALA A 149 5.82 9.96 4.05
N SER A 150 6.73 10.90 3.90
CA SER A 150 7.72 10.92 2.81
C SER A 150 9.10 11.24 3.35
N LEU A 151 10.13 10.56 2.81
CA LEU A 151 11.53 10.82 3.15
C LEU A 151 12.10 12.03 2.38
N SER A 152 11.34 12.61 1.46
CA SER A 152 11.69 13.81 0.70
C SER A 152 10.89 15.02 1.19
N GLU A 153 11.54 16.18 1.26
CA GLU A 153 10.86 17.47 1.48
C GLU A 153 10.12 17.94 0.21
N ASP A 154 10.61 17.54 -0.96
CA ASP A 154 10.15 17.98 -2.28
C ASP A 154 8.98 17.14 -2.81
N VAL A 155 7.95 16.98 -2.00
CA VAL A 155 6.68 16.34 -2.40
C VAL A 155 5.53 17.36 -2.33
N PRO A 156 4.49 17.22 -3.18
CA PRO A 156 3.30 18.06 -3.08
C PRO A 156 2.64 17.92 -1.70
N SER A 157 1.68 18.76 -1.37
CA SER A 157 0.87 18.53 -0.16
C SER A 157 0.20 17.16 -0.21
N LEU A 158 -0.15 16.60 0.97
CA LEU A 158 -0.84 15.32 1.01
C LEU A 158 -2.19 15.38 0.28
N GLU A 159 -2.88 16.50 0.40
CA GLU A 159 -4.17 16.75 -0.27
C GLU A 159 -4.03 16.77 -1.80
N GLU A 160 -2.96 17.38 -2.33
CA GLU A 160 -2.65 17.38 -3.76
C GLU A 160 -2.27 15.97 -4.25
N HIS A 161 -1.48 15.24 -3.44
CA HIS A 161 -1.13 13.86 -3.76
C HIS A 161 -2.36 12.95 -3.83
N LEU A 162 -3.22 13.01 -2.81
CA LEU A 162 -4.44 12.20 -2.76
C LEU A 162 -5.47 12.61 -3.83
N GLY A 163 -5.51 13.88 -4.23
CA GLY A 163 -6.37 14.37 -5.30
C GLY A 163 -7.83 13.89 -5.19
N TYR A 164 -8.35 13.32 -6.26
CA TYR A 164 -9.71 12.77 -6.30
C TYR A 164 -9.92 11.53 -5.43
N ALA A 165 -8.87 10.84 -5.01
CA ALA A 165 -8.98 9.67 -4.14
C ALA A 165 -9.51 10.01 -2.74
N ARG A 166 -9.42 11.27 -2.30
CA ARG A 166 -9.91 11.73 -0.99
C ARG A 166 -11.37 11.39 -0.73
N GLN A 167 -12.25 11.65 -1.70
CA GLN A 167 -13.69 11.39 -1.55
C GLN A 167 -14.00 9.90 -1.24
N TYR A 168 -13.18 9.00 -1.73
CA TYR A 168 -13.34 7.56 -1.48
C TYR A 168 -12.79 7.15 -0.12
N ILE A 169 -11.72 7.81 0.36
CA ILE A 169 -11.26 7.66 1.76
C ILE A 169 -12.36 8.19 2.71
N ASP A 170 -12.93 9.37 2.41
CA ASP A 170 -14.05 9.93 3.18
C ASP A 170 -15.24 8.96 3.22
N TYR A 171 -15.57 8.35 2.07
CA TYR A 171 -16.63 7.33 2.01
C TYR A 171 -16.32 6.15 2.95
N VAL A 172 -15.10 5.61 2.91
CA VAL A 172 -14.69 4.48 3.76
C VAL A 172 -14.86 4.83 5.23
N VAL A 173 -14.37 5.98 5.66
CA VAL A 173 -14.45 6.43 7.06
C VAL A 173 -15.90 6.62 7.50
N ASN A 174 -16.74 7.16 6.62
CA ASN A 174 -18.16 7.41 6.89
C ASN A 174 -19.04 6.14 6.81
N THR A 175 -18.50 4.97 6.50
CA THR A 175 -19.27 3.70 6.59
C THR A 175 -19.61 3.31 8.01
N GLY A 176 -18.79 3.68 9.00
CA GLY A 176 -19.10 3.53 10.41
C GLY A 176 -19.74 4.79 10.98
N PRO A 177 -20.82 4.70 11.80
CA PRO A 177 -21.47 5.85 12.42
C PRO A 177 -20.51 6.79 13.17
N ASP A 178 -19.47 6.22 13.80
CA ASP A 178 -18.44 6.94 14.55
C ASP A 178 -17.05 6.80 13.89
N GLY A 179 -17.00 6.55 12.58
CA GLY A 179 -15.79 6.31 11.82
C GLY A 179 -15.33 4.84 11.83
N ILE A 180 -14.04 4.64 11.56
CA ILE A 180 -13.45 3.30 11.43
C ILE A 180 -12.27 3.09 12.38
N ALA A 181 -11.84 1.82 12.52
CA ALA A 181 -10.59 1.45 13.19
C ALA A 181 -9.90 0.30 12.47
N LEU A 182 -8.57 0.26 12.51
CA LEU A 182 -7.71 -0.78 11.91
C LEU A 182 -6.90 -1.56 12.98
N ASN A 183 -7.38 -1.60 14.21
CA ASN A 183 -6.67 -2.18 15.37
C ASN A 183 -7.20 -3.55 15.80
N ALA A 184 -8.00 -4.23 14.97
CA ALA A 184 -8.58 -5.55 15.30
C ALA A 184 -7.63 -6.72 15.02
N GLY A 185 -6.38 -6.44 14.70
CA GLY A 185 -5.39 -7.42 14.28
C GLY A 185 -5.01 -7.25 12.81
N VAL A 186 -4.03 -8.02 12.35
CA VAL A 186 -3.52 -7.98 10.99
C VAL A 186 -3.26 -9.39 10.47
N HIS A 187 -3.76 -9.68 9.29
CA HIS A 187 -3.33 -10.86 8.54
C HIS A 187 -2.13 -10.50 7.68
N LYS A 188 -1.16 -11.40 7.60
CA LYS A 188 0.05 -11.20 6.80
C LYS A 188 0.31 -12.39 5.91
N TYR A 189 0.71 -12.13 4.68
CA TYR A 189 1.27 -13.11 3.79
C TYR A 189 2.44 -12.53 3.00
N SER A 190 3.17 -13.39 2.34
CA SER A 190 4.21 -13.00 1.40
C SER A 190 4.15 -13.87 0.18
N PHE A 191 4.58 -13.36 -0.96
CA PHE A 191 4.74 -14.11 -2.19
C PHE A 191 6.09 -13.80 -2.84
N ASP A 192 6.54 -14.72 -3.69
CA ASP A 192 7.79 -14.59 -4.43
C ASP A 192 7.51 -13.91 -5.76
N GLY A 193 7.42 -12.57 -5.72
CA GLY A 193 7.10 -11.74 -6.87
C GLY A 193 7.22 -10.26 -6.57
N ASN A 194 7.19 -9.46 -7.64
CA ASN A 194 7.33 -8.03 -7.59
C ASN A 194 6.10 -7.35 -6.97
N TRP A 195 6.31 -6.29 -6.21
CA TRP A 195 5.26 -5.54 -5.50
C TRP A 195 4.16 -4.99 -6.40
N LYS A 196 4.48 -4.68 -7.66
CA LYS A 196 3.52 -4.14 -8.63
C LYS A 196 2.40 -5.13 -8.96
N LEU A 197 2.69 -6.44 -8.95
CA LEU A 197 1.68 -7.48 -9.17
C LEU A 197 0.52 -7.37 -8.15
N GLN A 198 0.83 -7.09 -6.88
CA GLN A 198 -0.20 -6.91 -5.86
C GLN A 198 -1.01 -5.63 -6.08
N VAL A 199 -0.37 -4.55 -6.49
CA VAL A 199 -1.04 -3.27 -6.78
C VAL A 199 -1.99 -3.43 -7.97
N GLU A 200 -1.52 -4.03 -9.05
CA GLU A 200 -2.32 -4.33 -10.25
C GLU A 200 -3.51 -5.22 -9.93
N ASN A 201 -3.28 -6.37 -9.29
CA ASN A 201 -4.33 -7.31 -8.92
C ASN A 201 -5.44 -6.67 -8.08
N THR A 202 -5.08 -5.76 -7.17
CA THR A 202 -6.04 -5.08 -6.28
C THR A 202 -7.12 -4.32 -7.05
N ILE A 203 -6.79 -3.84 -8.24
CA ILE A 203 -7.64 -2.96 -9.04
C ILE A 203 -7.96 -3.55 -10.43
N ASP A 204 -7.74 -4.84 -10.63
CA ASP A 204 -8.04 -5.55 -11.87
C ASP A 204 -9.30 -6.43 -11.72
N PRO A 205 -10.49 -5.98 -12.16
CA PRO A 205 -11.67 -6.84 -12.19
C PRO A 205 -11.72 -7.78 -13.40
N TYR A 206 -10.85 -7.61 -14.40
CA TYR A 206 -10.88 -8.41 -15.62
C TYR A 206 -10.60 -9.90 -15.35
N HIS A 207 -9.70 -10.22 -14.41
CA HIS A 207 -9.36 -11.60 -14.04
C HIS A 207 -10.49 -12.33 -13.28
N LEU A 208 -11.40 -11.61 -12.59
CA LEU A 208 -12.38 -12.19 -11.66
C LEU A 208 -13.17 -13.38 -12.24
N SER A 209 -13.64 -13.25 -13.49
CA SER A 209 -14.50 -14.24 -14.13
C SER A 209 -13.79 -15.55 -14.48
N VAL A 210 -12.47 -15.54 -14.55
CA VAL A 210 -11.62 -16.69 -14.94
C VAL A 210 -10.92 -17.25 -13.73
N THR A 211 -10.16 -16.44 -13.05
CA THR A 211 -9.31 -16.81 -11.88
C THR A 211 -10.18 -17.33 -10.73
N HIS A 212 -11.25 -16.60 -10.35
CA HIS A 212 -12.10 -16.97 -9.22
C HIS A 212 -13.37 -17.75 -9.62
N ARG A 213 -13.36 -18.38 -10.77
CA ARG A 213 -14.51 -19.13 -11.30
C ARG A 213 -15.01 -20.21 -10.34
N SER A 214 -14.11 -20.88 -9.64
CA SER A 214 -14.41 -21.92 -8.65
C SER A 214 -15.25 -21.38 -7.50
N PHE A 215 -14.87 -20.23 -6.95
CA PHE A 215 -15.60 -19.56 -5.90
C PHE A 215 -16.99 -19.12 -6.35
N PHE A 216 -17.11 -18.45 -7.48
CA PHE A 216 -18.40 -17.99 -7.98
C PHE A 216 -19.35 -19.15 -8.33
N ASN A 217 -18.84 -20.29 -8.81
CA ASN A 217 -19.62 -21.50 -8.99
C ASN A 217 -20.12 -22.07 -7.64
N LEU A 218 -19.28 -22.07 -6.61
CA LEU A 218 -19.68 -22.48 -5.26
C LEU A 218 -20.83 -21.61 -4.72
N ILE A 219 -20.71 -20.29 -4.85
CA ILE A 219 -21.76 -19.34 -4.45
C ILE A 219 -23.04 -19.58 -5.26
N ALA A 220 -22.94 -19.75 -6.58
CA ALA A 220 -24.08 -20.03 -7.44
C ALA A 220 -24.82 -21.32 -7.04
N ASN A 221 -24.07 -22.38 -6.71
CA ASN A 221 -24.64 -23.63 -6.24
C ASN A 221 -25.35 -23.51 -4.88
N LYS A 222 -24.82 -22.69 -3.97
CA LYS A 222 -25.42 -22.43 -2.64
C LYS A 222 -26.67 -21.55 -2.70
N THR A 223 -26.64 -20.53 -3.56
CA THR A 223 -27.67 -19.47 -3.57
C THR A 223 -28.67 -19.60 -4.70
N GLY A 224 -28.39 -20.44 -5.72
CA GLY A 224 -29.14 -20.50 -6.98
C GLY A 224 -28.94 -19.29 -7.89
N LYS A 225 -28.10 -18.30 -7.51
CA LYS A 225 -27.86 -17.07 -8.26
C LYS A 225 -26.49 -17.14 -8.96
N ARG A 226 -26.49 -16.96 -10.28
CA ARG A 226 -25.26 -16.86 -11.08
C ARG A 226 -24.95 -15.40 -11.43
N ILE A 227 -23.69 -15.01 -11.28
CA ILE A 227 -23.21 -13.71 -11.73
C ILE A 227 -23.07 -13.71 -13.25
N ASN A 228 -23.62 -12.70 -13.89
CA ASN A 228 -23.42 -12.45 -15.31
C ASN A 228 -22.26 -11.44 -15.49
N PHE A 229 -21.06 -11.95 -15.58
CA PHE A 229 -19.84 -11.13 -15.71
C PHE A 229 -19.85 -10.19 -16.91
N SER A 230 -20.43 -10.61 -18.05
CA SER A 230 -20.53 -9.74 -19.22
C SER A 230 -21.43 -8.51 -18.98
N LYS A 231 -22.50 -8.67 -18.17
CA LYS A 231 -23.36 -7.56 -17.78
C LYS A 231 -22.67 -6.70 -16.72
N MET A 232 -22.04 -7.34 -15.74
CA MET A 232 -21.27 -6.70 -14.68
C MET A 232 -20.24 -5.75 -15.28
N HIS A 233 -19.35 -6.23 -16.15
CA HIS A 233 -18.32 -5.41 -16.79
C HIS A 233 -18.83 -4.23 -17.64
N LYS A 234 -20.07 -4.27 -18.12
CA LYS A 234 -20.66 -3.14 -18.85
C LYS A 234 -21.15 -2.01 -17.94
N ASN A 235 -21.58 -2.37 -16.74
CA ASN A 235 -22.16 -1.44 -15.79
C ASN A 235 -21.10 -0.82 -14.85
N GLU A 236 -20.05 -1.60 -14.56
CA GLU A 236 -18.97 -1.21 -13.68
C GLU A 236 -17.94 -0.33 -14.38
N LYS A 237 -17.30 0.53 -13.63
CA LYS A 237 -16.33 1.50 -14.15
C LYS A 237 -14.98 1.31 -13.48
N ILE A 238 -13.93 1.57 -14.27
CA ILE A 238 -12.57 1.72 -13.79
C ILE A 238 -12.10 3.14 -14.12
N ARG A 239 -11.38 3.77 -13.20
CA ARG A 239 -11.00 5.18 -13.28
C ARG A 239 -9.53 5.40 -12.95
N ASP A 240 -8.85 6.24 -13.73
CA ASP A 240 -7.55 6.84 -13.40
C ASP A 240 -7.79 8.13 -12.61
N LEU A 241 -7.56 8.09 -11.29
CA LEU A 241 -7.75 9.25 -10.41
C LEU A 241 -6.56 10.21 -10.39
N GLY A 242 -5.55 9.97 -11.21
CA GLY A 242 -4.28 10.69 -11.21
C GLY A 242 -3.29 10.18 -10.15
N ASN A 243 -2.03 10.62 -10.25
CA ASN A 243 -0.93 10.27 -9.32
C ASN A 243 -0.74 8.75 -9.11
N GLY A 244 -1.11 7.92 -10.09
CA GLY A 244 -1.09 6.45 -9.98
C GLY A 244 -2.23 5.85 -9.15
N HIS A 245 -3.14 6.67 -8.64
CA HIS A 245 -4.33 6.20 -7.94
C HIS A 245 -5.36 5.71 -8.93
N SER A 246 -6.04 4.62 -8.58
CA SER A 246 -7.08 4.04 -9.45
C SER A 246 -8.24 3.53 -8.64
N LEU A 247 -9.42 3.57 -9.24
CA LEU A 247 -10.67 3.14 -8.64
C LEU A 247 -11.36 2.13 -9.56
N TYR A 248 -11.88 1.07 -8.96
CA TYR A 248 -12.84 0.15 -9.57
C TYR A 248 -14.18 0.26 -8.84
N GLU A 249 -15.21 0.76 -9.51
CA GLU A 249 -16.58 0.88 -8.99
C GLU A 249 -17.39 -0.37 -9.31
N LEU A 250 -17.95 -1.01 -8.28
CA LEU A 250 -18.75 -2.21 -8.40
C LEU A 250 -20.23 -1.88 -8.63
N ASP A 251 -20.88 -2.64 -9.53
CA ASP A 251 -22.35 -2.60 -9.71
C ASP A 251 -23.01 -3.65 -8.80
N GLY A 252 -23.36 -3.24 -7.60
CA GLY A 252 -24.10 -4.06 -6.65
C GLY A 252 -23.22 -4.73 -5.59
N ASP A 253 -23.86 -5.52 -4.73
CA ASP A 253 -23.21 -6.29 -3.67
C ASP A 253 -22.83 -7.68 -4.18
N LEU A 254 -21.56 -8.00 -4.21
CA LEU A 254 -21.04 -9.34 -4.51
C LEU A 254 -21.34 -10.37 -3.41
N GLY A 255 -22.03 -9.97 -2.33
CA GLY A 255 -22.39 -10.83 -1.21
C GLY A 255 -21.26 -11.13 -0.24
N ILE A 256 -20.12 -10.47 -0.38
CA ILE A 256 -18.91 -10.66 0.43
C ILE A 256 -18.69 -9.57 1.48
N GLY A 257 -19.68 -8.68 1.67
CA GLY A 257 -19.63 -7.59 2.67
C GLY A 257 -18.61 -6.50 2.34
N ALA A 258 -18.41 -6.25 1.05
CA ALA A 258 -17.40 -5.37 0.52
C ALA A 258 -17.84 -3.90 0.46
N LEU A 259 -16.86 -3.00 0.39
CA LEU A 259 -17.04 -1.64 -0.11
C LEU A 259 -17.62 -1.70 -1.54
N PRO A 260 -18.36 -0.67 -2.00
CA PRO A 260 -18.86 -0.63 -3.38
C PRO A 260 -17.78 -0.31 -4.41
N PHE A 261 -16.52 -0.39 -4.02
CA PHE A 261 -15.36 -0.14 -4.89
C PHE A 261 -14.09 -0.80 -4.33
N ASN A 262 -13.11 -1.00 -5.20
CA ASN A 262 -11.72 -1.16 -4.82
C ASN A 262 -10.97 0.13 -5.17
N LEU A 263 -9.99 0.52 -4.34
CA LEU A 263 -9.21 1.73 -4.52
C LEU A 263 -7.74 1.44 -4.27
N ILE A 264 -6.88 1.97 -5.12
CA ILE A 264 -5.44 2.07 -4.89
C ILE A 264 -5.05 3.52 -4.63
N ILE A 265 -4.38 3.75 -3.52
CA ILE A 265 -3.57 4.94 -3.25
C ILE A 265 -2.11 4.53 -3.46
N PHE A 266 -1.57 4.93 -4.60
CA PHE A 266 -0.19 4.64 -4.98
C PHE A 266 0.80 5.24 -3.96
N PRO A 267 1.89 4.54 -3.57
CA PRO A 267 2.33 3.26 -4.13
C PRO A 267 1.87 2.02 -3.36
N ASN A 268 1.34 2.11 -2.12
CA ASN A 268 1.31 0.96 -1.23
C ASN A 268 0.00 0.67 -0.51
N LEU A 269 -1.02 1.52 -0.67
CA LEU A 269 -2.26 1.39 0.08
C LEU A 269 -3.42 1.00 -0.83
N GLY A 270 -4.07 -0.13 -0.53
CA GLY A 270 -5.26 -0.59 -1.23
C GLY A 270 -6.47 -0.72 -0.30
N PHE A 271 -7.66 -0.42 -0.81
CA PHE A 271 -8.93 -0.69 -0.15
C PHE A 271 -9.67 -1.73 -0.98
N VAL A 272 -9.92 -2.88 -0.40
CA VAL A 272 -10.57 -4.02 -1.09
C VAL A 272 -11.54 -4.71 -0.14
N GLY A 273 -12.78 -4.81 -0.53
CA GLY A 273 -13.77 -5.44 0.33
C GLY A 273 -13.94 -4.67 1.64
N SER A 274 -13.71 -5.32 2.78
CA SER A 274 -13.77 -4.69 4.11
C SER A 274 -12.41 -4.59 4.77
N GLN A 275 -11.35 -4.42 3.98
CA GLN A 275 -9.97 -4.33 4.48
C GLN A 275 -9.15 -3.25 3.81
N VAL A 276 -8.11 -2.85 4.52
CA VAL A 276 -6.97 -2.10 3.98
C VAL A 276 -5.85 -3.10 3.68
N ARG A 277 -5.27 -3.02 2.48
CA ARG A 277 -4.08 -3.76 2.07
C ARG A 277 -2.87 -2.84 2.06
N VAL A 278 -1.79 -3.26 2.70
CA VAL A 278 -0.52 -2.53 2.67
C VAL A 278 0.52 -3.41 1.99
N THR A 279 0.97 -2.97 0.83
CA THR A 279 1.98 -3.67 0.02
C THR A 279 3.36 -3.17 0.40
N ARG A 280 4.25 -4.09 0.75
CA ARG A 280 5.63 -3.80 1.11
C ARG A 280 6.60 -4.58 0.22
N PRO A 281 7.34 -3.91 -0.68
CA PRO A 281 8.44 -4.54 -1.41
C PRO A 281 9.57 -4.94 -0.45
N ILE A 282 10.12 -6.14 -0.63
CA ILE A 282 11.28 -6.65 0.14
C ILE A 282 12.49 -6.77 -0.77
N SER A 283 12.30 -7.32 -1.96
CA SER A 283 13.27 -7.40 -3.05
C SER A 283 12.51 -7.38 -4.37
N VAL A 284 13.22 -7.41 -5.49
CA VAL A 284 12.62 -7.44 -6.82
C VAL A 284 11.61 -8.59 -6.98
N ASN A 285 11.87 -9.72 -6.31
CA ASN A 285 11.06 -10.93 -6.38
C ASN A 285 10.47 -11.37 -5.03
N LYS A 286 10.31 -10.44 -4.07
CA LYS A 286 9.70 -10.75 -2.78
C LYS A 286 8.86 -9.59 -2.29
N THR A 287 7.59 -9.86 -2.01
CA THR A 287 6.62 -8.88 -1.50
C THR A 287 5.95 -9.40 -0.24
N HIS A 288 5.82 -8.53 0.76
CA HIS A 288 4.97 -8.76 1.94
C HIS A 288 3.68 -7.94 1.81
N VAL A 289 2.59 -8.53 2.24
CA VAL A 289 1.28 -7.87 2.27
C VAL A 289 0.68 -7.98 3.67
N SER A 290 0.21 -6.85 4.18
CA SER A 290 -0.52 -6.78 5.44
C SER A 290 -1.98 -6.39 5.17
N LEU A 291 -2.92 -7.16 5.72
CA LEU A 291 -4.35 -6.98 5.55
C LEU A 291 -4.95 -6.55 6.90
N TYR A 292 -5.45 -5.34 6.96
CA TYR A 292 -6.08 -4.76 8.15
C TYR A 292 -7.60 -4.76 7.95
N PRO A 293 -8.36 -5.54 8.75
CA PRO A 293 -9.81 -5.47 8.72
C PRO A 293 -10.30 -4.06 9.09
N ILE A 294 -11.23 -3.52 8.31
CA ILE A 294 -11.90 -2.26 8.63
C ILE A 294 -13.02 -2.55 9.63
N MET A 295 -12.80 -2.15 10.88
CA MET A 295 -13.83 -2.19 11.92
C MET A 295 -14.66 -0.92 11.85
N LEU A 296 -15.98 -1.06 11.84
CA LEU A 296 -16.88 0.10 11.93
C LEU A 296 -17.03 0.48 13.40
N LYS A 297 -16.80 1.74 13.74
CA LYS A 297 -17.13 2.29 15.03
C LYS A 297 -18.63 2.63 15.11
N GLY A 298 -19.23 2.55 16.28
CA GLY A 298 -20.66 2.82 16.48
C GLY A 298 -21.60 1.68 16.10
N VAL A 299 -21.10 0.53 15.67
CA VAL A 299 -21.90 -0.68 15.42
C VAL A 299 -21.59 -1.76 16.46
N SER A 300 -22.45 -2.79 16.53
CA SER A 300 -22.26 -3.90 17.47
C SER A 300 -21.04 -4.77 17.10
N VAL A 301 -20.48 -5.44 18.11
CA VAL A 301 -19.41 -6.43 17.91
C VAL A 301 -19.88 -7.56 16.98
N GLU A 302 -21.16 -7.98 17.13
CA GLU A 302 -21.74 -9.03 16.28
C GLU A 302 -21.82 -8.61 14.81
N GLU A 303 -22.21 -7.37 14.52
CA GLU A 303 -22.28 -6.83 13.17
C GLU A 303 -20.89 -6.80 12.52
N ASN A 304 -19.87 -6.29 13.20
CA ASN A 304 -18.50 -6.33 12.75
C ASN A 304 -18.01 -7.77 12.52
N ALA A 305 -18.26 -8.69 13.46
CA ALA A 305 -17.88 -10.09 13.31
C ALA A 305 -18.54 -10.75 12.08
N ASN A 306 -19.81 -10.46 11.82
CA ASN A 306 -20.52 -11.00 10.65
C ASN A 306 -20.00 -10.43 9.34
N ARG A 307 -19.63 -9.15 9.30
CA ARG A 307 -18.98 -8.53 8.14
C ARG A 307 -17.64 -9.22 7.84
N LEU A 308 -16.79 -9.33 8.87
CA LEU A 308 -15.46 -9.93 8.73
C LEU A 308 -15.51 -11.40 8.29
N ARG A 309 -16.41 -12.21 8.84
CA ARG A 309 -16.55 -13.61 8.42
C ARG A 309 -16.91 -13.77 6.94
N LYS A 310 -17.77 -12.89 6.42
CA LYS A 310 -18.10 -12.88 4.99
C LYS A 310 -16.89 -12.50 4.14
N HIS A 311 -16.17 -11.47 4.59
CA HIS A 311 -15.00 -10.95 3.93
C HIS A 311 -13.84 -11.97 3.91
N GLU A 312 -13.53 -12.60 5.04
CA GLU A 312 -12.41 -13.54 5.18
C GLU A 312 -12.55 -14.78 4.28
N GLY A 313 -13.76 -15.21 4.00
CA GLY A 313 -14.00 -16.33 3.11
C GLY A 313 -13.48 -16.13 1.68
N PHE A 314 -13.35 -14.89 1.23
CA PHE A 314 -12.82 -14.54 -0.09
C PHE A 314 -11.46 -13.82 -0.01
N TYR A 315 -11.36 -12.79 0.81
CA TYR A 315 -10.20 -11.90 0.87
C TYR A 315 -9.22 -12.20 2.00
N GLY A 316 -9.51 -13.15 2.88
CA GLY A 316 -8.55 -13.57 3.92
C GLY A 316 -7.33 -14.25 3.32
N PRO A 317 -6.20 -14.39 4.05
CA PRO A 317 -4.96 -15.01 3.54
C PRO A 317 -5.13 -16.46 3.04
N ALA A 318 -6.11 -17.16 3.58
CA ALA A 318 -6.52 -18.50 3.16
C ALA A 318 -7.92 -18.50 2.48
N GLY A 319 -8.42 -17.31 2.10
CA GLY A 319 -9.66 -17.15 1.38
C GLY A 319 -9.51 -17.58 -0.08
N PHE A 320 -10.62 -17.92 -0.71
CA PHE A 320 -10.62 -18.42 -2.09
C PHE A 320 -9.96 -17.44 -3.07
N GLY A 321 -10.27 -16.14 -2.98
CA GLY A 321 -9.72 -15.13 -3.88
C GLY A 321 -8.21 -14.99 -3.72
N THR A 322 -7.71 -14.82 -2.50
CA THR A 322 -6.28 -14.61 -2.26
C THR A 322 -5.42 -15.80 -2.71
N VAL A 323 -5.87 -17.05 -2.48
CA VAL A 323 -5.13 -18.25 -2.90
C VAL A 323 -5.08 -18.38 -4.42
N ASP A 324 -6.20 -18.11 -5.10
CA ASP A 324 -6.26 -18.11 -6.56
C ASP A 324 -5.31 -17.03 -7.14
N ASP A 325 -5.30 -15.83 -6.54
CA ASP A 325 -4.44 -14.72 -6.97
C ASP A 325 -2.96 -15.02 -6.79
N LEU A 326 -2.59 -15.64 -5.66
CA LEU A 326 -1.19 -16.03 -5.39
C LEU A 326 -0.68 -17.01 -6.43
N GLU A 327 -1.47 -18.04 -6.72
CA GLU A 327 -1.10 -19.08 -7.69
C GLU A 327 -1.08 -18.54 -9.13
N VAL A 328 -2.17 -17.90 -9.57
CA VAL A 328 -2.35 -17.53 -10.99
C VAL A 328 -1.80 -16.15 -11.30
N GLY A 329 -2.11 -15.18 -10.44
CA GLY A 329 -1.76 -13.78 -10.66
C GLY A 329 -0.31 -13.46 -10.31
N PHE A 330 0.33 -14.22 -9.43
CA PHE A 330 1.69 -13.92 -8.97
C PHE A 330 2.68 -15.02 -9.35
N ASP A 331 2.54 -16.24 -8.85
CA ASP A 331 3.55 -17.30 -9.07
C ASP A 331 3.71 -17.63 -10.56
N ARG A 332 2.60 -17.87 -11.28
CA ARG A 332 2.67 -18.18 -12.73
C ARG A 332 3.08 -16.97 -13.58
N VAL A 333 2.72 -15.76 -13.18
CA VAL A 333 3.16 -14.55 -13.89
C VAL A 333 4.66 -14.39 -13.73
N MET A 334 5.21 -14.56 -12.53
CA MET A 334 6.66 -14.50 -12.29
C MET A 334 7.39 -15.63 -13.01
N GLU A 335 6.84 -16.86 -13.06
CA GLU A 335 7.37 -17.95 -13.86
C GLU A 335 7.47 -17.57 -15.35
N GLY A 336 6.40 -16.97 -15.89
CA GLY A 336 6.35 -16.49 -17.27
C GLY A 336 7.32 -15.34 -17.54
N LEU A 337 7.44 -14.37 -16.62
CA LEU A 337 8.35 -13.24 -16.72
C LEU A 337 9.83 -13.65 -16.69
N ASN A 338 10.15 -14.74 -15.99
CA ASN A 338 11.50 -15.32 -15.96
C ASN A 338 11.83 -16.16 -17.20
N ALA A 339 10.87 -16.40 -18.10
CA ALA A 339 11.13 -17.10 -19.35
C ALA A 339 11.96 -16.23 -20.31
N ASN A 340 13.21 -16.63 -20.52
CA ASN A 340 14.14 -15.90 -21.40
C ASN A 340 13.91 -16.26 -22.88
N ALA A 341 12.84 -15.72 -23.46
CA ALA A 341 12.46 -15.97 -24.86
C ALA A 341 12.45 -14.66 -25.66
N ASN A 342 13.19 -14.61 -26.76
CA ASN A 342 13.17 -13.46 -27.67
C ASN A 342 11.76 -13.18 -28.18
N GLY A 343 11.31 -11.92 -28.08
CA GLY A 343 10.00 -11.45 -28.52
C GLY A 343 8.91 -11.55 -27.45
N ALA A 344 9.25 -11.96 -26.23
CA ALA A 344 8.33 -12.02 -25.09
C ALA A 344 8.59 -10.94 -24.03
N GLU A 345 9.39 -9.92 -24.39
CA GLU A 345 9.83 -8.90 -23.44
C GLU A 345 8.73 -7.91 -23.04
N TRP A 346 7.69 -7.78 -23.88
CA TRP A 346 6.62 -6.78 -23.72
C TRP A 346 5.32 -7.42 -23.27
N LEU A 347 4.73 -6.85 -22.23
CA LEU A 347 3.41 -7.19 -21.69
C LEU A 347 2.37 -6.22 -22.23
N GLU A 348 1.23 -6.75 -22.65
CA GLU A 348 0.16 -6.02 -23.31
C GLU A 348 -0.83 -5.47 -22.29
N ILE A 349 -1.02 -4.16 -22.25
CA ILE A 349 -1.98 -3.45 -21.38
C ILE A 349 -2.84 -2.44 -22.17
N SER A 350 -2.99 -2.61 -23.50
CA SER A 350 -3.76 -1.67 -24.35
C SER A 350 -5.26 -1.93 -24.36
N ARG A 351 -5.73 -2.97 -23.64
CA ARG A 351 -7.14 -3.31 -23.64
C ARG A 351 -8.00 -2.11 -23.23
N GLY A 352 -8.93 -1.73 -24.10
CA GLY A 352 -9.88 -0.67 -23.87
C GLY A 352 -9.41 0.74 -24.18
N MET A 353 -8.17 0.98 -24.63
CA MET A 353 -7.65 2.30 -24.96
C MET A 353 -8.55 3.08 -25.93
N ASN A 354 -9.18 2.39 -26.89
CA ASN A 354 -10.07 3.01 -27.87
C ASN A 354 -11.48 3.29 -27.33
N ARG A 355 -11.74 3.01 -26.07
CA ARG A 355 -13.04 3.20 -25.38
C ARG A 355 -12.93 4.06 -24.15
N GLU A 356 -11.76 4.61 -23.88
CA GLU A 356 -11.57 5.53 -22.77
C GLU A 356 -12.37 6.80 -23.00
N GLU A 357 -13.06 7.24 -21.97
CA GLU A 357 -13.80 8.48 -21.92
C GLU A 357 -13.19 9.38 -20.85
N ILE A 358 -13.23 10.68 -21.06
CA ILE A 358 -12.84 11.66 -20.05
C ILE A 358 -14.12 12.26 -19.51
N ASP A 359 -14.35 12.13 -18.20
CA ASP A 359 -15.52 12.71 -17.55
C ASP A 359 -15.37 14.23 -17.33
N GLU A 360 -16.39 14.85 -16.75
CA GLU A 360 -16.45 16.31 -16.51
C GLU A 360 -15.37 16.81 -15.54
N ASP A 361 -14.82 15.93 -14.72
CA ASP A 361 -13.70 16.19 -13.80
C ASP A 361 -12.32 15.97 -14.44
N GLY A 362 -12.27 15.54 -15.70
CA GLY A 362 -11.03 15.23 -16.42
C GLY A 362 -10.46 13.87 -16.09
N ILE A 363 -11.24 12.99 -15.45
CA ILE A 363 -10.84 11.64 -15.05
C ILE A 363 -11.05 10.68 -16.21
N ILE A 364 -10.02 9.89 -16.54
CA ILE A 364 -10.12 8.83 -17.54
C ILE A 364 -10.91 7.68 -16.94
N THR A 365 -11.96 7.26 -17.66
CA THR A 365 -12.86 6.17 -17.26
C THR A 365 -13.11 5.21 -18.43
N ALA A 366 -13.29 3.94 -18.10
CA ALA A 366 -13.71 2.92 -19.04
C ALA A 366 -14.52 1.81 -18.32
N THR A 367 -14.90 0.77 -19.05
CA THR A 367 -15.57 -0.38 -18.45
C THR A 367 -14.61 -1.20 -17.59
N SER A 368 -15.11 -1.93 -16.60
CA SER A 368 -14.26 -2.64 -15.63
C SER A 368 -13.38 -3.74 -16.23
N SER A 369 -13.65 -4.18 -17.46
CA SER A 369 -12.76 -5.12 -18.15
C SER A 369 -11.61 -4.47 -18.91
N ASP A 370 -11.50 -3.15 -18.87
CA ASP A 370 -10.45 -2.39 -19.56
C ASP A 370 -9.29 -2.09 -18.61
N GLU A 371 -8.07 -1.96 -19.15
CA GLU A 371 -6.84 -1.91 -18.33
C GLU A 371 -6.39 -0.46 -18.05
N VAL A 372 -7.35 0.43 -17.77
CA VAL A 372 -7.08 1.84 -17.40
C VAL A 372 -6.18 1.92 -16.17
N SER A 373 -6.43 1.08 -15.16
CA SER A 373 -5.66 1.06 -13.90
C SER A 373 -4.20 0.68 -14.12
N ALA A 374 -3.93 -0.31 -14.97
CA ALA A 374 -2.55 -0.69 -15.30
C ALA A 374 -1.83 0.47 -16.01
N ARG A 375 -2.50 1.10 -16.98
CA ARG A 375 -1.94 2.28 -17.67
C ARG A 375 -1.72 3.47 -16.73
N ALA A 376 -2.64 3.72 -15.80
CA ALA A 376 -2.49 4.77 -14.77
C ALA A 376 -1.28 4.50 -13.87
N LEU A 377 -1.12 3.27 -13.40
CA LEU A 377 0.03 2.83 -12.61
C LEU A 377 1.34 3.09 -13.34
N TYR A 378 1.48 2.61 -14.59
CA TYR A 378 2.74 2.72 -15.33
C TYR A 378 3.02 4.10 -15.88
N LYS A 379 2.01 4.92 -16.12
CA LYS A 379 2.15 6.35 -16.41
C LYS A 379 2.81 7.08 -15.23
N GLU A 380 2.32 6.85 -14.02
CA GLU A 380 2.88 7.46 -12.81
C GLU A 380 4.26 6.87 -12.47
N TRP A 381 4.42 5.55 -12.55
CA TRP A 381 5.70 4.88 -12.40
C TRP A 381 6.76 5.51 -13.31
N LYS A 382 6.48 5.63 -14.61
CA LYS A 382 7.39 6.24 -15.59
C LYS A 382 7.70 7.69 -15.21
N ARG A 383 6.69 8.48 -14.86
CA ARG A 383 6.87 9.90 -14.46
C ARG A 383 7.85 10.04 -13.30
N LEU A 384 7.74 9.20 -12.28
CA LEU A 384 8.61 9.22 -11.11
C LEU A 384 10.00 8.68 -11.43
N MET A 385 10.08 7.60 -12.18
CA MET A 385 11.35 6.93 -12.50
C MET A 385 12.26 7.78 -13.38
N VAL A 386 11.71 8.62 -14.28
CA VAL A 386 12.50 9.50 -15.16
C VAL A 386 12.76 10.89 -14.54
N LYS A 387 12.10 11.24 -13.46
CA LYS A 387 12.29 12.53 -12.78
C LYS A 387 13.75 12.66 -12.32
N GLU A 388 14.40 13.76 -12.65
CA GLU A 388 15.70 14.14 -12.09
C GLU A 388 15.47 14.82 -10.72
N TYR A 389 16.26 14.46 -9.70
CA TYR A 389 16.19 15.00 -8.35
C TYR A 389 17.46 15.76 -8.01
#